data_fd2b2ea2fbcd412aa39e5fb6d0d41c84
#
_entry.id   fd2b2ea2fbcd412aa39e5fb6d0d41c84
#
_cell.length_a   1.000
_cell.length_b   1.000
_cell.length_c   1.000
_cell.angle_alpha   90.00
_cell.angle_beta   90.00
_cell.angle_gamma   90.00
#
_symmetry.space_group_name_H-M   'P 1'
#
loop_
_entity.id
_entity.type
_entity.pdbx_description
1 polymer ?
#
loop_
_entity_poly.entity_id
_entity_poly.type
_entity_poly.pdbx_seq_one_letter_code
_entity_poly.pdbx_strand_id
1 'polypeptide(L)'
;MVESLSLLEGSWIIKGTDFPMWASKKRKNPMITYKKISNNPTKFLDTVKYETKSKSKQIDGIDTYSTTKFIWRGKGILKVLKSEWSILVLTERILVIRFERSLVTPAGIDILVRDNVEVDDPKQFILESLKDGILKKEEIECLIWL
;
A
#
# COMPACT_ATOMS: atom_id res chain seq x y z
N MET A 1 13.02 -1.77 14.82
CA MET A 1 12.42 -2.17 13.55
C MET A 1 11.14 -2.95 13.70
N VAL A 2 11.16 -4.04 14.49
CA VAL A 2 9.93 -4.82 14.73
C VAL A 2 8.84 -3.98 15.40
N GLU A 3 9.23 -3.10 16.30
CA GLU A 3 8.30 -2.20 16.99
C GLU A 3 7.63 -1.21 16.04
N SER A 4 8.38 -0.70 15.05
CA SER A 4 7.82 0.24 14.08
C SER A 4 6.85 -0.42 13.11
N LEU A 5 6.98 -1.73 12.86
CA LEU A 5 6.06 -2.46 12.00
C LEU A 5 4.66 -2.59 12.61
N SER A 6 4.52 -2.42 13.92
CA SER A 6 3.21 -2.44 14.56
C SER A 6 2.31 -1.30 14.08
N LEU A 7 2.91 -0.21 13.62
CA LEU A 7 2.17 0.92 13.05
C LEU A 7 1.47 0.56 11.74
N LEU A 8 1.92 -0.51 11.06
CA LEU A 8 1.31 -0.94 9.81
C LEU A 8 -0.11 -1.48 10.03
N GLU A 9 -0.35 -2.10 11.17
CA GLU A 9 -1.64 -2.70 11.46
C GLU A 9 -2.77 -1.67 11.46
N GLY A 10 -3.86 -2.00 10.76
CA GLY A 10 -5.00 -1.13 10.61
C GLY A 10 -5.37 -0.93 9.15
N SER A 11 -6.20 0.06 8.88
CA SER A 11 -6.73 0.33 7.55
C SER A 11 -6.18 1.64 6.99
N TRP A 12 -5.85 1.60 5.71
CA TRP A 12 -5.20 2.68 4.97
C TRP A 12 -5.92 2.94 3.67
N ILE A 13 -6.15 4.22 3.36
CA ILE A 13 -6.80 4.63 2.12
C ILE A 13 -5.72 5.09 1.14
N ILE A 14 -5.74 4.55 -0.09
CA ILE A 14 -4.80 4.97 -1.12
C ILE A 14 -5.23 6.34 -1.65
N LYS A 15 -4.34 7.33 -1.54
CA LYS A 15 -4.60 8.71 -1.96
C LYS A 15 -3.75 9.14 -3.14
N GLY A 16 -2.57 8.56 -3.30
CA GLY A 16 -1.70 8.84 -4.43
C GLY A 16 -1.11 7.53 -4.96
N THR A 17 -0.94 7.43 -6.28
CA THR A 17 -0.48 6.20 -6.89
C THR A 17 0.05 6.44 -8.29
N ASP A 18 1.02 5.64 -8.71
CA ASP A 18 1.37 5.47 -10.12
C ASP A 18 1.01 4.07 -10.61
N PHE A 19 0.34 3.27 -9.78
CA PHE A 19 -0.06 1.92 -10.11
C PHE A 19 -1.23 1.93 -11.10
N PRO A 20 -1.11 1.29 -12.26
CA PRO A 20 -2.19 1.29 -13.27
C PRO A 20 -3.54 0.83 -12.73
N MET A 21 -3.53 -0.12 -11.80
CA MET A 21 -4.73 -0.65 -11.17
C MET A 21 -5.60 0.45 -10.56
N TRP A 22 -4.98 1.43 -9.91
CA TRP A 22 -5.69 2.54 -9.26
C TRP A 22 -5.71 3.79 -10.11
N ALA A 23 -4.63 4.05 -10.85
CA ALA A 23 -4.48 5.26 -11.67
C ALA A 23 -5.55 5.36 -12.76
N SER A 24 -6.05 4.23 -13.23
CA SER A 24 -7.12 4.21 -14.25
C SER A 24 -8.45 4.76 -13.71
N LYS A 25 -8.60 4.85 -12.39
CA LYS A 25 -9.82 5.30 -11.70
C LYS A 25 -11.07 4.45 -11.97
N LYS A 26 -10.90 3.28 -12.56
CA LYS A 26 -11.98 2.31 -12.75
C LYS A 26 -12.32 1.56 -11.45
N ARG A 27 -11.35 1.47 -10.55
CA ARG A 27 -11.51 0.90 -9.23
C ARG A 27 -11.46 2.05 -8.23
N LYS A 28 -12.54 2.23 -7.47
CA LYS A 28 -12.71 3.39 -6.60
C LYS A 28 -12.55 3.02 -5.13
N ASN A 29 -12.19 4.02 -4.34
CA ASN A 29 -12.09 3.92 -2.88
C ASN A 29 -11.20 2.76 -2.45
N PRO A 30 -9.97 2.64 -3.01
CA PRO A 30 -9.08 1.55 -2.64
C PRO A 30 -8.61 1.71 -1.20
N MET A 31 -8.73 0.62 -0.45
CA MET A 31 -8.33 0.57 0.95
C MET A 31 -7.60 -0.73 1.21
N ILE A 32 -6.50 -0.65 1.97
CA ILE A 32 -5.74 -1.82 2.38
C ILE A 32 -5.83 -1.94 3.89
N THR A 33 -6.19 -3.13 4.38
CA THR A 33 -6.19 -3.43 5.80
C THR A 33 -5.13 -4.47 6.08
N TYR A 34 -4.25 -4.17 7.03
CA TYR A 34 -3.22 -5.10 7.48
C TYR A 34 -3.55 -5.57 8.90
N LYS A 35 -3.62 -6.88 9.07
CA LYS A 35 -3.85 -7.50 10.38
C LYS A 35 -2.71 -8.45 10.69
N LYS A 36 -2.01 -8.22 11.79
CA LYS A 36 -0.89 -9.07 12.19
C LYS A 36 -1.38 -10.45 12.58
N ILE A 37 -0.79 -11.49 11.98
CA ILE A 37 -1.16 -12.87 12.21
C ILE A 37 -0.02 -13.74 12.74
N SER A 38 1.22 -13.24 12.70
CA SER A 38 2.39 -13.96 13.20
C SER A 38 3.48 -12.98 13.58
N ASN A 39 4.30 -13.32 14.58
CA ASN A 39 5.41 -12.48 15.02
C ASN A 39 6.78 -12.99 14.54
N ASN A 40 6.91 -14.29 14.26
CA ASN A 40 8.20 -14.88 13.92
C ASN A 40 8.04 -16.03 12.93
N PRO A 41 8.13 -15.77 11.62
CA PRO A 41 8.35 -14.46 11.00
C PRO A 41 7.12 -13.54 11.14
N THR A 42 7.35 -12.24 11.04
CA THR A 42 6.27 -11.27 11.06
C THR A 42 5.43 -11.42 9.79
N LYS A 43 4.12 -11.63 9.98
CA LYS A 43 3.18 -11.76 8.88
C LYS A 43 1.93 -10.93 9.13
N PHE A 44 1.39 -10.39 8.05
CA PHE A 44 0.13 -9.66 8.06
C PHE A 44 -0.85 -10.28 7.07
N LEU A 45 -2.10 -10.37 7.48
CA LEU A 45 -3.19 -10.58 6.53
C LEU A 45 -3.42 -9.25 5.83
N ASP A 46 -3.39 -9.27 4.50
CA ASP A 46 -3.47 -8.11 3.63
C ASP A 46 -4.79 -8.19 2.87
N THR A 47 -5.71 -7.31 3.21
CA THR A 47 -7.03 -7.25 2.59
C THR A 47 -7.17 -5.95 1.82
N VAL A 48 -7.23 -6.06 0.50
CA VAL A 48 -7.44 -4.91 -0.40
C VAL A 48 -8.90 -4.87 -0.78
N LYS A 49 -9.56 -3.75 -0.51
CA LYS A 49 -10.96 -3.55 -0.87
C LYS A 49 -11.07 -2.37 -1.82
N TYR A 50 -11.94 -2.50 -2.80
CA TYR A 50 -12.23 -1.42 -3.73
C TYR A 50 -13.61 -1.62 -4.34
N GLU A 51 -14.10 -0.58 -4.99
CA GLU A 51 -15.40 -0.58 -5.63
C GLU A 51 -15.26 -0.46 -7.13
N THR A 52 -16.07 -1.22 -7.86
CA THR A 52 -16.25 -1.05 -9.29
C THR A 52 -17.63 -0.46 -9.53
N LYS A 53 -17.97 -0.20 -10.78
CA LYS A 53 -19.26 0.37 -11.17
C LYS A 53 -20.47 -0.39 -10.59
N SER A 54 -20.34 -1.70 -10.37
CA SER A 54 -21.47 -2.55 -9.97
C SER A 54 -21.24 -3.34 -8.69
N LYS A 55 -20.01 -3.44 -8.19
CA LYS A 55 -19.68 -4.37 -7.08
C LYS A 55 -18.58 -3.84 -6.20
N SER A 56 -18.62 -4.25 -4.93
CA SER A 56 -17.45 -4.19 -4.04
C SER A 56 -16.60 -5.42 -4.25
N LYS A 57 -15.29 -5.24 -4.34
CA LYS A 57 -14.31 -6.31 -4.57
C LYS A 57 -13.33 -6.38 -3.42
N GLN A 58 -12.77 -7.56 -3.21
CA GLN A 58 -11.79 -7.81 -2.17
C GLN A 58 -10.74 -8.78 -2.67
N ILE A 59 -9.48 -8.47 -2.35
CA ILE A 59 -8.33 -9.33 -2.65
C ILE A 59 -7.62 -9.60 -1.33
N ASP A 60 -7.48 -10.87 -0.97
CA ASP A 60 -6.79 -11.27 0.24
C ASP A 60 -5.45 -11.89 -0.08
N GLY A 61 -4.47 -11.57 0.75
CA GLY A 61 -3.14 -12.14 0.67
C GLY A 61 -2.46 -12.11 2.02
N ILE A 62 -1.25 -12.64 2.04
CA ILE A 62 -0.41 -12.64 3.24
C ILE A 62 0.91 -12.00 2.90
N ASP A 63 1.29 -11.00 3.69
CA ASP A 63 2.61 -10.37 3.61
C ASP A 63 3.51 -10.97 4.64
N THR A 64 4.66 -11.48 4.21
CA THR A 64 5.69 -12.00 5.10
C THR A 64 6.89 -11.07 5.07
N TYR A 65 7.31 -10.58 6.22
CA TYR A 65 8.48 -9.70 6.32
C TYR A 65 9.76 -10.51 6.22
N SER A 66 10.65 -10.10 5.33
CA SER A 66 11.94 -10.75 5.13
C SER A 66 13.03 -9.68 5.02
N THR A 67 13.81 -9.53 6.06
CA THR A 67 14.95 -8.61 6.17
C THR A 67 14.54 -7.13 6.04
N THR A 68 14.21 -6.66 4.82
CA THR A 68 13.86 -5.26 4.56
C THR A 68 12.63 -5.11 3.67
N LYS A 69 12.04 -6.23 3.27
CA LYS A 69 10.92 -6.26 2.33
C LYS A 69 9.81 -7.13 2.84
N PHE A 70 8.63 -6.89 2.30
CA PHE A 70 7.50 -7.81 2.43
C PHE A 70 7.34 -8.61 1.14
N ILE A 71 7.01 -9.88 1.32
CA ILE A 71 6.66 -10.76 0.22
C ILE A 71 5.18 -11.06 0.35
N TRP A 72 4.41 -10.57 -0.62
CA TRP A 72 2.98 -10.81 -0.70
C TRP A 72 2.70 -12.07 -1.50
N ARG A 73 1.79 -12.89 -0.99
CA ARG A 73 1.22 -14.02 -1.72
C ARG A 73 -0.28 -14.03 -1.55
N GLY A 74 -0.98 -14.23 -2.65
CA GLY A 74 -2.44 -14.34 -2.63
C GLY A 74 -2.91 -15.56 -1.86
N LYS A 75 -4.16 -15.55 -1.44
CA LYS A 75 -4.80 -16.68 -0.76
C LYS A 75 -5.61 -17.52 -1.74
N GLY A 76 -5.82 -18.78 -1.41
CA GLY A 76 -6.58 -19.70 -2.24
C GLY A 76 -5.92 -19.96 -3.59
N ILE A 77 -6.68 -19.83 -4.66
CA ILE A 77 -6.16 -20.00 -6.01
C ILE A 77 -5.14 -18.92 -6.40
N LEU A 78 -5.14 -17.80 -5.67
CA LEU A 78 -4.21 -16.69 -5.92
C LEU A 78 -2.83 -16.91 -5.29
N LYS A 79 -2.61 -17.97 -4.54
CA LYS A 79 -1.34 -18.21 -3.85
C LYS A 79 -0.15 -18.46 -4.79
N VAL A 80 -0.40 -18.68 -6.07
CA VAL A 80 0.65 -18.75 -7.09
C VAL A 80 1.20 -17.36 -7.43
N LEU A 81 0.47 -16.31 -7.11
CA LEU A 81 0.90 -14.94 -7.35
C LEU A 81 1.80 -14.47 -6.22
N LYS A 82 2.89 -13.81 -6.59
CA LYS A 82 3.88 -13.30 -5.63
C LYS A 82 4.26 -11.87 -6.02
N SER A 83 4.37 -11.02 -5.03
CA SER A 83 4.82 -9.64 -5.21
C SER A 83 5.71 -9.23 -4.04
N GLU A 84 6.74 -8.43 -4.32
CA GLU A 84 7.61 -7.90 -3.28
C GLU A 84 7.38 -6.40 -3.14
N TRP A 85 7.37 -5.91 -1.92
CA TRP A 85 7.21 -4.50 -1.66
C TRP A 85 7.94 -4.08 -0.40
N SER A 86 8.21 -2.78 -0.30
CA SER A 86 8.93 -2.23 0.84
C SER A 86 8.25 -0.96 1.34
N ILE A 87 8.49 -0.65 2.61
CA ILE A 87 7.99 0.56 3.24
C ILE A 87 9.04 1.65 3.08
N LEU A 88 8.64 2.79 2.51
CA LEU A 88 9.48 3.98 2.41
C LEU A 88 9.23 4.92 3.57
N VAL A 89 7.97 5.08 3.97
CA VAL A 89 7.57 5.92 5.11
C VAL A 89 6.45 5.20 5.85
N LEU A 90 6.56 5.15 7.17
CA LEU A 90 5.49 4.61 8.02
C LEU A 90 5.40 5.49 9.27
N THR A 91 4.29 6.19 9.39
CA THR A 91 3.94 6.97 10.58
C THR A 91 2.54 6.56 11.02
N GLU A 92 2.03 7.19 12.06
CA GLU A 92 0.66 6.96 12.51
C GLU A 92 -0.39 7.38 11.47
N ARG A 93 -0.02 8.26 10.55
CA ARG A 93 -0.95 8.87 9.59
C ARG A 93 -0.68 8.52 8.14
N ILE A 94 0.59 8.29 7.78
CA ILE A 94 1.02 8.13 6.39
C ILE A 94 1.80 6.84 6.20
N LEU A 95 1.51 6.17 5.10
CA LEU A 95 2.24 5.00 4.64
C LEU A 95 2.61 5.22 3.18
N VAL A 96 3.89 5.12 2.86
CA VAL A 96 4.39 5.16 1.48
C VAL A 96 5.08 3.82 1.22
N ILE A 97 4.63 3.13 0.19
CA ILE A 97 5.15 1.81 -0.16
C ILE A 97 5.58 1.78 -1.61
N ARG A 98 6.57 0.95 -1.90
CA ARG A 98 7.08 0.71 -3.25
C ARG A 98 6.99 -0.77 -3.57
N PHE A 99 6.34 -1.07 -4.69
CA PHE A 99 6.27 -2.43 -5.23
C PHE A 99 7.37 -2.63 -6.25
N GLU A 100 8.00 -3.80 -6.22
CA GLU A 100 8.94 -4.21 -7.23
C GLU A 100 8.21 -4.88 -8.38
N ARG A 101 8.79 -4.76 -9.58
CA ARG A 101 8.24 -5.45 -10.75
C ARG A 101 8.28 -6.96 -10.53
N SER A 102 7.17 -7.63 -10.88
CA SER A 102 7.07 -9.09 -10.88
C SER A 102 6.44 -9.55 -12.18
N LEU A 103 6.24 -10.85 -12.34
CA LEU A 103 5.56 -11.38 -13.52
C LEU A 103 4.10 -10.91 -13.62
N VAL A 104 3.48 -10.57 -12.49
CA VAL A 104 2.05 -10.24 -12.42
C VAL A 104 1.78 -8.79 -12.11
N THR A 105 2.80 -8.04 -11.60
CA THR A 105 2.62 -6.65 -11.22
C THR A 105 3.75 -5.77 -11.76
N PRO A 106 3.43 -4.56 -12.25
CA PRO A 106 4.47 -3.58 -12.55
C PRO A 106 5.08 -3.03 -11.26
N ALA A 107 6.24 -2.39 -11.38
CA ALA A 107 6.78 -1.60 -10.28
C ALA A 107 5.88 -0.39 -10.06
N GLY A 108 5.74 0.07 -8.82
CA GLY A 108 4.89 1.22 -8.54
C GLY A 108 4.99 1.70 -7.10
N ILE A 109 4.41 2.85 -6.87
CA ILE A 109 4.37 3.52 -5.57
C ILE A 109 2.92 3.79 -5.22
N ASP A 110 2.54 3.46 -3.98
CA ASP A 110 1.28 3.86 -3.40
C ASP A 110 1.53 4.72 -2.18
N ILE A 111 0.75 5.79 -2.07
CA ILE A 111 0.76 6.69 -0.92
C ILE A 111 -0.59 6.57 -0.25
N LEU A 112 -0.56 6.20 1.02
CA LEU A 112 -1.76 5.91 1.78
C LEU A 112 -1.85 6.77 3.02
N VAL A 113 -3.09 7.02 3.43
CA VAL A 113 -3.40 7.76 4.65
C VAL A 113 -4.27 6.86 5.53
N ARG A 114 -4.02 6.89 6.83
CA ARG A 114 -4.81 6.14 7.80
C ARG A 114 -6.29 6.48 7.64
N ASP A 115 -7.17 5.49 7.70
CA ASP A 115 -8.59 5.65 7.40
C ASP A 115 -9.33 6.63 8.34
N ASN A 116 -8.82 6.84 9.55
CA ASN A 116 -9.41 7.76 10.53
C ASN A 116 -8.80 9.16 10.50
N VAL A 117 -7.94 9.46 9.53
CA VAL A 117 -7.31 10.77 9.39
C VAL A 117 -8.04 11.54 8.29
N GLU A 118 -8.64 12.67 8.68
CA GLU A 118 -9.28 13.57 7.73
C GLU A 118 -8.29 14.62 7.28
N VAL A 119 -8.21 14.83 5.95
CA VAL A 119 -7.36 15.86 5.35
C VAL A 119 -8.12 16.53 4.21
N ASP A 120 -8.12 17.86 4.22
CA ASP A 120 -8.82 18.65 3.19
C ASP A 120 -8.12 18.56 1.84
N ASP A 121 -6.79 18.56 1.85
CA ASP A 121 -5.97 18.42 0.64
C ASP A 121 -4.93 17.31 0.87
N PRO A 122 -5.28 16.05 0.54
CA PRO A 122 -4.37 14.93 0.75
C PRO A 122 -3.01 15.07 0.07
N LYS A 123 -3.01 15.61 -1.15
CA LYS A 123 -1.77 15.81 -1.91
C LYS A 123 -0.82 16.74 -1.17
N GLN A 124 -1.32 17.90 -0.74
CA GLN A 124 -0.51 18.90 -0.03
C GLN A 124 -0.01 18.33 1.30
N PHE A 125 -0.91 17.72 2.06
CA PHE A 125 -0.59 17.12 3.36
C PHE A 125 0.54 16.09 3.24
N ILE A 126 0.44 15.21 2.26
CA ILE A 126 1.42 14.15 2.04
C ILE A 126 2.76 14.74 1.58
N LEU A 127 2.73 15.67 0.62
CA LEU A 127 3.97 16.26 0.11
C LEU A 127 4.72 17.05 1.18
N GLU A 128 4.01 17.72 2.07
CA GLU A 128 4.62 18.43 3.20
C GLU A 128 5.21 17.48 4.24
N SER A 129 4.65 16.27 4.34
CA SER A 129 5.06 15.27 5.32
C SER A 129 6.24 14.42 4.84
N LEU A 130 6.52 14.39 3.54
CA LEU A 130 7.63 13.61 2.99
C LEU A 130 8.94 14.36 3.18
N LYS A 131 9.96 13.63 3.63
CA LYS A 131 11.31 14.17 3.72
C LYS A 131 11.94 14.20 2.32
N ASP A 132 12.82 15.17 2.11
CA ASP A 132 13.56 15.27 0.86
C ASP A 132 14.36 13.99 0.58
N GLY A 133 14.28 13.52 -0.65
CA GLY A 133 15.02 12.36 -1.12
C GLY A 133 14.33 11.02 -0.93
N ILE A 134 13.19 10.96 -0.24
CA ILE A 134 12.41 9.71 -0.11
C ILE A 134 11.85 9.30 -1.46
N LEU A 135 11.26 10.26 -2.18
CA LEU A 135 10.79 10.06 -3.55
C LEU A 135 11.56 11.02 -4.47
N LYS A 136 11.88 10.54 -5.65
CA LYS A 136 12.48 11.37 -6.68
C LYS A 136 11.43 12.31 -7.26
N LYS A 137 11.87 13.44 -7.79
CA LYS A 137 10.98 14.42 -8.42
C LYS A 137 10.11 13.77 -9.51
N GLU A 138 10.72 12.93 -10.34
CA GLU A 138 10.04 12.23 -11.42
C GLU A 138 8.97 11.28 -10.88
N GLU A 139 9.24 10.62 -9.76
CA GLU A 139 8.28 9.74 -9.12
C GLU A 139 7.06 10.51 -8.62
N ILE A 140 7.29 11.68 -8.01
CA ILE A 140 6.20 12.53 -7.53
C ILE A 140 5.34 13.04 -8.70
N GLU A 141 6.00 13.42 -9.79
CA GLU A 141 5.29 13.93 -10.98
C GLU A 141 4.43 12.87 -11.66
N CYS A 142 4.80 11.60 -11.53
CA CYS A 142 4.04 10.48 -12.09
C CYS A 142 2.85 10.05 -11.23
N LEU A 143 2.73 10.55 -10.01
CA LEU A 143 1.63 10.17 -9.13
C LEU A 143 0.30 10.75 -9.61
N ILE A 144 -0.71 9.89 -9.57
CA ILE A 144 -2.11 10.28 -9.79
C ILE A 144 -2.76 10.37 -8.41
N TRP A 145 -3.45 11.46 -8.15
CA TRP A 145 -4.12 11.68 -6.87
C TRP A 145 -5.59 11.30 -6.98
N LEU A 146 -6.01 10.42 -6.07
CA LEU A 146 -7.36 9.84 -6.08
C LEU A 146 -8.33 10.62 -5.20
#